data_34635c9addf92587cbf6e893decab4b9
#
_entry.id   34635c9addf92587cbf6e893decab4b9
#
_cell.length_a   1.000
_cell.length_b   1.000
_cell.length_c   1.000
_cell.angle_alpha   90.00
_cell.angle_beta   90.00
_cell.angle_gamma   90.00
#
_symmetry.space_group_name_H-M   'P 1'
#
loop_
_entity.id
_entity.type
_entity.pdbx_description
1 polymer ?
#
loop_
_entity_poly.entity_id
_entity_poly.type
_entity_poly.pdbx_seq_one_letter_code
_entity_poly.pdbx_strand_id
1 'polypeptide(L)'
;MSDVIRLDGLSLTRTQLVAVAHGAAVALDAAALVRVARAADFLAAQVDKQEPIYGVSTGFGSNADKLLGAHRLRDELPGAVKSGQSPHIELQRNLIITHAVCVGEPFAPEVVRAMLCIRINTLLRGHSGIRVQTLQALANLLNAGIVPVVPQLGSVGASGDLAPLSHLAIVLLGGGEAFVDGIRMPGAEALARKQLQPVGLSYKEGLALNNGTAQMLATGVLALQQLEDLLDTADLAAAMTIDAFAGRLGAFAPEVHALRPHPGQVKVAANLLRLLEGSTLSDIAYHLVPKFRQWLPSSWNTEQQQALNFDIGWDWVPLSQRHGREKFYQRFLPFRGGKKHQPQDSYSLRCIPQVHGAVRDALEQAKRVLDVELNALTDNPLVFPDKADAKHVEEQVISAGHFHGMPLALAMSYVKAAIPVLASISERRLNKLVDPSTNDGLPAFLIGNEDGTESGHMIVQYAAAAIVNDLASRAMPASVYSIPTSANAEDHVSMGANEARHELPEGGD
;
A
#
# COMPACT_ATOMS: atom_id res chain seq x y z
N MET A 1 20.79 -10.11 14.65
CA MET A 1 21.30 -9.05 13.77
C MET A 1 20.41 -9.08 12.56
N SER A 2 19.67 -8.01 12.25
CA SER A 2 18.90 -7.95 11.01
C SER A 2 19.89 -7.99 9.84
N ASP A 3 19.63 -8.84 8.85
CA ASP A 3 20.47 -8.94 7.66
C ASP A 3 20.54 -7.57 6.96
N VAL A 4 21.76 -7.16 6.57
CA VAL A 4 21.98 -5.93 5.80
C VAL A 4 21.48 -6.16 4.38
N ILE A 5 20.55 -5.33 3.93
CA ILE A 5 19.94 -5.44 2.60
C ILE A 5 20.82 -4.75 1.57
N ARG A 6 21.33 -5.53 0.61
CA ARG A 6 22.14 -5.02 -0.48
C ARG A 6 21.26 -4.44 -1.59
N LEU A 7 21.47 -3.15 -1.89
CA LEU A 7 20.79 -2.43 -2.95
C LEU A 7 21.67 -2.37 -4.20
N ASP A 8 21.15 -2.80 -5.33
CA ASP A 8 21.86 -2.86 -6.63
C ASP A 8 21.16 -2.08 -7.76
N GLY A 9 19.97 -1.54 -7.48
CA GLY A 9 19.11 -0.87 -8.45
C GLY A 9 18.26 -1.80 -9.32
N LEU A 10 18.31 -3.12 -9.11
CA LEU A 10 17.77 -4.13 -10.03
C LEU A 10 16.91 -5.20 -9.35
N SER A 11 17.14 -5.49 -8.07
CA SER A 11 16.62 -6.70 -7.43
C SER A 11 15.93 -6.46 -6.08
N LEU A 12 15.59 -5.22 -5.74
CA LEU A 12 14.86 -4.90 -4.51
C LEU A 12 13.47 -5.53 -4.55
N THR A 13 13.14 -6.30 -3.51
CA THR A 13 11.81 -6.90 -3.33
C THR A 13 10.96 -6.11 -2.34
N ARG A 14 9.63 -6.26 -2.39
CA ARG A 14 8.70 -5.64 -1.43
C ARG A 14 9.03 -6.07 0.01
N THR A 15 9.32 -7.34 0.25
CA THR A 15 9.70 -7.84 1.58
C THR A 15 10.97 -7.17 2.11
N GLN A 16 11.97 -6.97 1.26
CA GLN A 16 13.20 -6.25 1.65
C GLN A 16 12.91 -4.79 1.95
N LEU A 17 12.07 -4.12 1.15
CA LEU A 17 11.66 -2.74 1.40
C LEU A 17 10.95 -2.61 2.75
N VAL A 18 10.01 -3.51 3.05
CA VAL A 18 9.31 -3.55 4.35
C VAL A 18 10.31 -3.75 5.50
N ALA A 19 11.29 -4.63 5.34
CA ALA A 19 12.34 -4.82 6.35
C ALA A 19 13.15 -3.53 6.59
N VAL A 20 13.51 -2.78 5.52
CA VAL A 20 14.19 -1.47 5.64
C VAL A 20 13.29 -0.43 6.29
N ALA A 21 12.01 -0.40 5.96
CA ALA A 21 11.03 0.47 6.61
C ALA A 21 11.05 0.26 8.13
N HIS A 22 11.11 -0.99 8.57
CA HIS A 22 11.13 -1.36 10.00
C HIS A 22 12.54 -1.44 10.62
N GLY A 23 13.56 -0.84 10.00
CA GLY A 23 14.84 -0.59 10.64
C GLY A 23 16.03 -1.40 10.12
N ALA A 24 15.86 -2.29 9.14
CA ALA A 24 17.00 -2.97 8.51
C ALA A 24 17.94 -1.95 7.85
N ALA A 25 19.25 -2.22 7.95
CA ALA A 25 20.29 -1.43 7.32
C ALA A 25 20.45 -1.79 5.84
N VAL A 26 21.02 -0.86 5.06
CA VAL A 26 21.30 -1.07 3.64
C VAL A 26 22.79 -0.98 3.33
N ALA A 27 23.24 -1.73 2.31
CA ALA A 27 24.57 -1.62 1.73
C ALA A 27 24.46 -1.38 0.22
N LEU A 28 25.31 -0.53 -0.33
CA LEU A 28 25.32 -0.22 -1.76
C LEU A 28 26.19 -1.23 -2.50
N ASP A 29 25.68 -1.75 -3.62
CA ASP A 29 26.41 -2.68 -4.47
C ASP A 29 27.58 -2.00 -5.18
N ALA A 30 28.76 -2.61 -5.12
CA ALA A 30 29.98 -2.03 -5.68
C ALA A 30 29.92 -1.86 -7.22
N ALA A 31 29.32 -2.82 -7.94
CA ALA A 31 29.16 -2.73 -9.39
C ALA A 31 28.13 -1.65 -9.78
N ALA A 32 27.08 -1.46 -8.96
CA ALA A 32 26.15 -0.36 -9.13
C ALA A 32 26.82 1.01 -8.94
N LEU A 33 27.70 1.14 -7.94
CA LEU A 33 28.46 2.38 -7.71
C LEU A 33 29.36 2.75 -8.90
N VAL A 34 29.94 1.77 -9.61
CA VAL A 34 30.71 2.01 -10.83
C VAL A 34 29.82 2.62 -11.93
N ARG A 35 28.58 2.12 -12.10
CA ARG A 35 27.62 2.71 -13.06
C ARG A 35 27.25 4.14 -12.68
N VAL A 36 27.03 4.40 -11.40
CA VAL A 36 26.70 5.73 -10.86
C VAL A 36 27.85 6.72 -11.14
N ALA A 37 29.08 6.35 -10.79
CA ALA A 37 30.27 7.18 -11.03
C ALA A 37 30.41 7.56 -12.50
N ARG A 38 30.28 6.58 -13.38
CA ARG A 38 30.39 6.78 -14.83
C ARG A 38 29.39 7.79 -15.39
N ALA A 39 28.13 7.75 -14.96
CA ALA A 39 27.11 8.70 -15.37
C ALA A 39 27.38 10.11 -14.83
N ALA A 40 27.88 10.21 -13.59
CA ALA A 40 28.23 11.49 -12.97
C ALA A 40 29.44 12.15 -13.67
N ASP A 41 30.50 11.37 -13.95
CA ASP A 41 31.71 11.84 -14.62
C ASP A 41 31.41 12.29 -16.06
N PHE A 42 30.58 11.51 -16.77
CA PHE A 42 30.10 11.89 -18.09
C PHE A 42 29.38 13.25 -18.08
N LEU A 43 28.43 13.44 -17.14
CA LEU A 43 27.65 14.65 -17.06
C LEU A 43 28.54 15.88 -16.72
N ALA A 44 29.48 15.72 -15.79
CA ALA A 44 30.43 16.77 -15.44
C ALA A 44 31.26 17.22 -16.67
N ALA A 45 31.73 16.27 -17.46
CA ALA A 45 32.48 16.55 -18.69
C ALA A 45 31.65 17.30 -19.74
N GLN A 46 30.33 17.10 -19.82
CA GLN A 46 29.46 17.84 -20.74
C GLN A 46 29.21 19.28 -20.24
N VAL A 47 29.05 19.47 -18.92
CA VAL A 47 28.92 20.83 -18.34
C VAL A 47 30.18 21.68 -18.59
N ASP A 48 31.35 21.06 -18.48
CA ASP A 48 32.63 21.73 -18.77
C ASP A 48 32.73 22.17 -20.24
N LYS A 49 32.08 21.47 -21.16
CA LYS A 49 31.95 21.84 -22.56
C LYS A 49 30.85 22.88 -22.84
N GLN A 50 30.14 23.33 -21.82
CA GLN A 50 29.01 24.28 -21.91
C GLN A 50 27.84 23.80 -22.79
N GLU A 51 27.62 22.49 -22.87
CA GLU A 51 26.48 21.92 -23.60
C GLU A 51 25.16 22.29 -22.89
N PRO A 52 24.12 22.67 -23.66
CA PRO A 52 22.81 22.98 -23.10
C PRO A 52 22.09 21.70 -22.67
N ILE A 53 21.96 21.48 -21.36
CA ILE A 53 21.31 20.31 -20.77
C ILE A 53 20.21 20.77 -19.80
N TYR A 54 18.97 20.31 -20.02
CA TYR A 54 17.82 20.64 -19.19
C TYR A 54 18.11 20.40 -17.70
N GLY A 55 17.91 21.45 -16.89
CA GLY A 55 18.06 21.37 -15.44
C GLY A 55 19.48 21.11 -14.94
N VAL A 56 20.46 21.16 -15.81
CA VAL A 56 21.90 21.04 -15.51
C VAL A 56 22.63 22.32 -15.85
N SER A 57 22.61 22.71 -17.13
CA SER A 57 23.16 23.98 -17.64
C SER A 57 22.07 24.96 -18.07
N THR A 58 20.79 24.54 -18.05
CA THR A 58 19.62 25.41 -18.19
C THR A 58 18.79 25.44 -16.92
N GLY A 59 17.78 26.33 -16.83
CA GLY A 59 16.78 26.34 -15.77
C GLY A 59 15.79 25.18 -15.87
N PHE A 60 14.76 25.19 -15.01
CA PHE A 60 13.69 24.20 -14.93
C PHE A 60 12.34 24.75 -15.36
N GLY A 61 11.42 23.89 -15.79
CA GLY A 61 10.04 24.25 -16.12
C GLY A 61 9.98 25.40 -17.10
N SER A 62 9.29 26.47 -16.77
CA SER A 62 9.18 27.70 -17.59
C SER A 62 10.50 28.48 -17.82
N ASN A 63 11.58 28.08 -17.14
CA ASN A 63 12.91 28.65 -17.32
C ASN A 63 13.88 27.74 -18.08
N ALA A 64 13.39 26.66 -18.67
CA ALA A 64 14.21 25.67 -19.37
C ALA A 64 14.98 26.22 -20.57
N ASP A 65 14.52 27.35 -21.15
CA ASP A 65 15.14 28.06 -22.25
C ASP A 65 16.28 29.01 -21.83
N LYS A 66 16.51 29.19 -20.53
CA LYS A 66 17.53 30.08 -19.99
C LYS A 66 18.80 29.37 -19.66
N LEU A 67 19.89 29.66 -20.40
CA LEU A 67 21.24 29.17 -20.08
C LEU A 67 21.75 29.83 -18.79
N LEU A 68 22.24 29.01 -17.88
CA LEU A 68 22.81 29.44 -16.60
C LEU A 68 24.11 30.22 -16.84
N GLY A 69 24.19 31.41 -16.27
CA GLY A 69 25.35 32.29 -16.38
C GLY A 69 25.43 33.18 -17.65
N ALA A 70 24.50 32.99 -18.61
CA ALA A 70 24.48 33.82 -19.83
C ALA A 70 24.09 35.29 -19.56
N HIS A 71 23.31 35.57 -18.50
CA HIS A 71 22.93 36.91 -18.08
C HIS A 71 23.00 37.05 -16.56
N ARG A 72 24.12 37.53 -16.03
CA ARG A 72 24.26 37.87 -14.61
C ARG A 72 23.66 39.25 -14.29
N LEU A 73 22.41 39.50 -14.65
CA LEU A 73 21.69 40.71 -14.23
C LEU A 73 21.70 40.96 -12.72
N ARG A 74 21.84 39.88 -11.92
CA ARG A 74 21.92 39.93 -10.47
C ARG A 74 23.20 40.57 -9.93
N ASP A 75 24.34 40.38 -10.64
CA ASP A 75 25.61 40.94 -10.24
C ASP A 75 25.71 42.45 -10.54
N GLU A 76 24.79 42.97 -11.38
CA GLU A 76 24.70 44.38 -11.79
C GLU A 76 23.69 45.18 -10.95
N LEU A 77 22.85 44.50 -10.12
CA LEU A 77 21.90 45.17 -9.25
C LEU A 77 22.60 45.73 -8.00
N PRO A 78 22.34 47.01 -7.61
CA PRO A 78 22.86 47.57 -6.37
C PRO A 78 22.42 46.72 -5.17
N GLY A 79 23.38 46.21 -4.39
CA GLY A 79 23.11 45.36 -3.22
C GLY A 79 23.05 43.86 -3.48
N ALA A 80 23.32 43.39 -4.68
CA ALA A 80 23.41 41.96 -4.96
C ALA A 80 24.56 41.30 -4.16
N VAL A 81 24.24 40.28 -3.35
CA VAL A 81 25.24 39.47 -2.68
C VAL A 81 25.87 38.57 -3.73
N LYS A 82 27.13 38.75 -4.04
CA LYS A 82 27.91 37.85 -4.91
C LYS A 82 28.03 36.52 -4.18
N SER A 83 27.24 35.50 -4.57
CA SER A 83 27.49 34.13 -4.13
C SER A 83 28.78 33.66 -4.83
N GLY A 84 29.79 33.28 -4.08
CA GLY A 84 31.03 32.75 -4.65
C GLY A 84 30.88 31.33 -5.24
N GLN A 85 29.63 30.84 -5.37
CA GLN A 85 29.30 29.52 -5.89
C GLN A 85 28.94 29.55 -7.38
N SER A 86 29.24 28.47 -8.09
CA SER A 86 28.82 28.30 -9.49
C SER A 86 27.28 28.39 -9.59
N PRO A 87 26.72 29.12 -10.58
CA PRO A 87 25.28 29.21 -10.82
C PRO A 87 24.59 27.82 -10.93
N HIS A 88 25.29 26.83 -11.44
CA HIS A 88 24.79 25.45 -11.54
C HIS A 88 24.55 24.81 -10.17
N ILE A 89 25.46 25.01 -9.23
CA ILE A 89 25.37 24.48 -7.85
C ILE A 89 24.26 25.24 -7.10
N GLU A 90 24.20 26.56 -7.26
CA GLU A 90 23.14 27.38 -6.67
C GLU A 90 21.76 26.95 -7.14
N LEU A 91 21.59 26.62 -8.42
CA LEU A 91 20.34 26.12 -8.99
C LEU A 91 19.89 24.83 -8.29
N GLN A 92 20.78 23.84 -8.11
CA GLN A 92 20.46 22.55 -7.48
C GLN A 92 20.03 22.73 -6.03
N ARG A 93 20.73 23.59 -5.29
CA ARG A 93 20.38 23.91 -3.91
C ARG A 93 19.03 24.62 -3.81
N ASN A 94 18.81 25.62 -4.64
CA ASN A 94 17.56 26.40 -4.66
C ASN A 94 16.38 25.54 -5.05
N LEU A 95 16.54 24.58 -5.97
CA LEU A 95 15.51 23.62 -6.33
C LEU A 95 15.01 22.86 -5.08
N ILE A 96 15.90 22.30 -4.29
CA ILE A 96 15.51 21.55 -3.09
C ILE A 96 14.80 22.46 -2.07
N ILE A 97 15.33 23.65 -1.81
CA ILE A 97 14.77 24.57 -0.82
C ILE A 97 13.37 25.06 -1.24
N THR A 98 13.20 25.41 -2.51
CA THR A 98 11.92 25.96 -3.01
C THR A 98 10.84 24.89 -3.19
N HIS A 99 11.21 23.61 -3.23
CA HIS A 99 10.28 22.49 -3.40
C HIS A 99 9.94 21.76 -2.08
N ALA A 100 10.67 22.02 -0.98
CA ALA A 100 10.36 21.45 0.34
C ALA A 100 9.20 22.23 1.01
N VAL A 101 8.00 22.14 0.46
CA VAL A 101 6.82 22.97 0.79
C VAL A 101 5.58 22.15 1.15
N CYS A 102 5.72 20.86 1.45
CA CYS A 102 4.62 20.03 1.93
C CYS A 102 4.06 20.56 3.26
N VAL A 103 2.78 20.30 3.50
CA VAL A 103 2.04 20.70 4.71
C VAL A 103 1.28 19.51 5.31
N GLY A 104 0.72 19.71 6.51
CA GLY A 104 -0.02 18.69 7.24
C GLY A 104 0.85 17.86 8.18
N GLU A 105 0.29 16.77 8.69
CA GLU A 105 1.01 15.86 9.58
C GLU A 105 2.15 15.15 8.83
N PRO A 106 3.25 14.83 9.50
CA PRO A 106 4.33 14.07 8.90
C PRO A 106 3.91 12.62 8.61
N PHE A 107 4.51 12.03 7.57
CA PHE A 107 4.44 10.59 7.37
C PHE A 107 5.08 9.83 8.53
N ALA A 108 4.59 8.62 8.80
CA ALA A 108 5.19 7.69 9.74
C ALA A 108 6.64 7.36 9.34
N PRO A 109 7.52 7.11 10.32
CA PRO A 109 8.94 6.81 10.09
C PRO A 109 9.19 5.70 9.06
N GLU A 110 8.35 4.67 9.06
CA GLU A 110 8.42 3.52 8.15
C GLU A 110 8.26 3.95 6.69
N VAL A 111 7.32 4.86 6.42
CA VAL A 111 7.09 5.41 5.07
C VAL A 111 8.32 6.19 4.61
N VAL A 112 8.85 7.06 5.46
CA VAL A 112 10.00 7.91 5.10
C VAL A 112 11.28 7.07 4.89
N ARG A 113 11.49 6.02 5.69
CA ARG A 113 12.59 5.07 5.51
C ARG A 113 12.44 4.30 4.20
N ALA A 114 11.23 3.86 3.86
CA ALA A 114 10.93 3.23 2.57
C ALA A 114 11.19 4.18 1.39
N MET A 115 10.78 5.45 1.49
CA MET A 115 11.06 6.48 0.48
C MET A 115 12.56 6.64 0.24
N LEU A 116 13.37 6.74 1.30
CA LEU A 116 14.83 6.81 1.21
C LEU A 116 15.42 5.57 0.52
N CYS A 117 14.97 4.37 0.91
CA CYS A 117 15.42 3.11 0.32
C CYS A 117 15.12 3.05 -1.18
N ILE A 118 13.89 3.37 -1.58
CA ILE A 118 13.47 3.40 -2.98
C ILE A 118 14.30 4.42 -3.75
N ARG A 119 14.50 5.63 -3.21
CA ARG A 119 15.29 6.66 -3.90
C ARG A 119 16.74 6.20 -4.12
N ILE A 120 17.37 5.62 -3.10
CA ILE A 120 18.71 5.05 -3.21
C ILE A 120 18.74 3.96 -4.30
N ASN A 121 17.79 3.03 -4.27
CA ASN A 121 17.72 1.94 -5.25
C ASN A 121 17.55 2.45 -6.69
N THR A 122 16.65 3.43 -6.90
CA THR A 122 16.48 4.11 -8.18
C THR A 122 17.78 4.72 -8.70
N LEU A 123 18.52 5.44 -7.86
CA LEU A 123 19.76 6.12 -8.23
C LEU A 123 20.90 5.15 -8.54
N LEU A 124 20.91 3.94 -7.93
CA LEU A 124 21.87 2.87 -8.22
C LEU A 124 21.76 2.29 -9.64
N ARG A 125 20.67 2.61 -10.37
CA ARG A 125 20.56 2.29 -11.81
C ARG A 125 21.69 2.92 -12.64
N GLY A 126 22.28 4.04 -12.17
CA GLY A 126 23.42 4.67 -12.81
C GLY A 126 23.12 5.53 -14.04
N HIS A 127 21.89 6.08 -14.15
CA HIS A 127 21.47 6.94 -15.25
C HIS A 127 20.96 8.32 -14.79
N SER A 128 21.19 8.68 -13.52
CA SER A 128 20.74 9.96 -12.95
C SER A 128 21.81 11.04 -12.93
N GLY A 129 23.08 10.69 -13.11
CA GLY A 129 24.20 11.64 -13.02
C GLY A 129 24.52 12.12 -11.61
N ILE A 130 24.02 11.45 -10.56
CA ILE A 130 24.37 11.73 -9.15
C ILE A 130 25.75 11.21 -8.83
N ARG A 131 26.50 11.92 -7.97
CA ARG A 131 27.81 11.45 -7.49
C ARG A 131 27.65 10.34 -6.46
N VAL A 132 28.63 9.42 -6.44
CA VAL A 132 28.70 8.31 -5.46
C VAL A 132 28.68 8.84 -4.02
N GLN A 133 29.37 9.93 -3.73
CA GLN A 133 29.42 10.52 -2.39
C GLN A 133 28.04 11.02 -1.90
N THR A 134 27.23 11.58 -2.77
CA THR A 134 25.87 12.06 -2.45
C THR A 134 24.94 10.88 -2.21
N LEU A 135 25.05 9.83 -3.03
CA LEU A 135 24.30 8.59 -2.85
C LEU A 135 24.69 7.86 -1.55
N GLN A 136 26.01 7.83 -1.23
CA GLN A 136 26.49 7.27 0.04
C GLN A 136 25.97 8.05 1.24
N ALA A 137 25.86 9.37 1.14
CA ALA A 137 25.28 10.20 2.21
C ALA A 137 23.82 9.90 2.47
N LEU A 138 23.00 9.62 1.42
CA LEU A 138 21.63 9.14 1.58
C LEU A 138 21.58 7.79 2.34
N ALA A 139 22.43 6.85 1.97
CA ALA A 139 22.52 5.56 2.64
C ALA A 139 22.97 5.69 4.10
N ASN A 140 23.92 6.57 4.37
CA ASN A 140 24.40 6.86 5.72
C ASN A 140 23.28 7.49 6.59
N LEU A 141 22.48 8.41 6.02
CA LEU A 141 21.35 9.04 6.70
C LEU A 141 20.31 7.97 7.10
N LEU A 142 19.94 7.08 6.17
CA LEU A 142 19.02 5.97 6.41
C LEU A 142 19.55 5.01 7.50
N ASN A 143 20.81 4.61 7.40
CA ASN A 143 21.44 3.66 8.34
C ASN A 143 21.67 4.27 9.72
N ALA A 144 21.89 5.57 9.81
CA ALA A 144 22.02 6.29 11.08
C ALA A 144 20.66 6.46 11.83
N GLY A 145 19.55 6.07 11.20
CA GLY A 145 18.22 6.24 11.76
C GLY A 145 17.78 7.70 11.84
N ILE A 146 18.29 8.55 10.95
CA ILE A 146 17.79 9.92 10.77
C ILE A 146 16.61 9.84 9.82
N VAL A 147 15.41 10.19 10.31
CA VAL A 147 14.17 10.15 9.55
C VAL A 147 13.71 11.60 9.26
N PRO A 148 13.88 12.10 8.03
CA PRO A 148 13.39 13.44 7.66
C PRO A 148 11.91 13.63 7.97
N VAL A 149 11.53 14.83 8.40
CA VAL A 149 10.13 15.22 8.56
C VAL A 149 9.56 15.53 7.18
N VAL A 150 8.66 14.67 6.70
CA VAL A 150 8.00 14.80 5.40
C VAL A 150 6.50 14.92 5.63
N PRO A 151 5.91 16.13 5.51
CA PRO A 151 4.46 16.28 5.63
C PRO A 151 3.71 15.60 4.47
N GLN A 152 2.49 15.14 4.71
CA GLN A 152 1.74 14.26 3.82
C GLN A 152 1.14 14.95 2.58
N LEU A 153 0.93 16.26 2.61
CA LEU A 153 0.22 16.99 1.55
C LEU A 153 1.19 17.87 0.77
N GLY A 154 1.36 17.62 -0.55
CA GLY A 154 2.23 18.44 -1.38
C GLY A 154 2.62 17.82 -2.73
N SER A 155 2.44 16.51 -2.92
CA SER A 155 2.68 15.87 -4.22
C SER A 155 1.39 15.76 -5.03
N VAL A 156 1.47 16.10 -6.30
CA VAL A 156 0.43 15.86 -7.31
C VAL A 156 0.86 14.80 -8.34
N GLY A 157 2.03 14.20 -8.14
CA GLY A 157 2.57 13.17 -9.02
C GLY A 157 2.88 13.65 -10.43
N ALA A 158 3.13 14.96 -10.61
CA ALA A 158 3.42 15.58 -11.91
C ALA A 158 4.80 15.18 -12.41
N SER A 159 5.84 15.69 -11.75
CA SER A 159 7.23 15.26 -11.94
C SER A 159 7.61 14.20 -10.88
N GLY A 160 6.70 13.29 -10.59
CA GLY A 160 6.76 12.42 -9.43
C GLY A 160 6.45 13.17 -8.13
N ASP A 161 7.16 12.82 -7.08
CA ASP A 161 6.96 13.31 -5.71
C ASP A 161 7.93 14.44 -5.35
N LEU A 162 8.03 15.51 -6.17
CA LEU A 162 9.03 16.56 -6.04
C LEU A 162 9.11 17.14 -4.61
N ALA A 163 7.98 17.55 -4.06
CA ALA A 163 7.95 18.20 -2.75
C ALA A 163 8.29 17.22 -1.60
N PRO A 164 7.69 16.03 -1.46
CA PRO A 164 8.09 15.05 -0.46
C PRO A 164 9.56 14.67 -0.54
N LEU A 165 10.08 14.42 -1.74
CA LEU A 165 11.48 14.06 -1.92
C LEU A 165 12.43 15.23 -1.64
N SER A 166 11.99 16.47 -1.84
CA SER A 166 12.76 17.65 -1.43
C SER A 166 12.86 17.76 0.09
N HIS A 167 11.83 17.33 0.85
CA HIS A 167 11.93 17.21 2.31
C HIS A 167 12.95 16.16 2.76
N LEU A 168 13.13 15.07 2.00
CA LEU A 168 14.22 14.12 2.26
C LEU A 168 15.59 14.78 1.99
N ALA A 169 15.72 15.42 0.84
CA ALA A 169 16.95 15.97 0.36
C ALA A 169 17.45 17.17 1.17
N ILE A 170 16.55 18.03 1.67
CA ILE A 170 16.94 19.23 2.42
C ILE A 170 17.68 18.90 3.70
N VAL A 171 17.41 17.73 4.33
CA VAL A 171 18.12 17.27 5.53
C VAL A 171 19.57 16.93 5.21
N LEU A 172 19.88 16.38 4.01
CA LEU A 172 21.25 16.18 3.57
C LEU A 172 22.05 17.49 3.48
N LEU A 173 21.37 18.59 3.22
CA LEU A 173 21.99 19.94 3.14
C LEU A 173 22.11 20.60 4.52
N GLY A 174 21.68 19.95 5.61
CA GLY A 174 21.60 20.48 6.95
C GLY A 174 20.40 21.39 7.20
N GLY A 175 19.44 21.44 6.27
CA GLY A 175 18.19 22.17 6.42
C GLY A 175 17.04 21.30 6.89
N GLY A 176 15.82 21.87 6.94
CA GLY A 176 14.62 21.14 7.34
C GLY A 176 14.68 20.59 8.76
N GLU A 177 13.90 19.54 9.00
CA GLU A 177 13.81 18.87 10.29
C GLU A 177 13.86 17.34 10.11
N ALA A 178 14.26 16.63 11.15
CA ALA A 178 14.27 15.17 11.18
C ALA A 178 13.97 14.63 12.57
N PHE A 179 13.50 13.40 12.63
CA PHE A 179 13.43 12.61 13.86
C PHE A 179 14.73 11.83 14.03
N VAL A 180 15.27 11.84 15.24
CA VAL A 180 16.39 10.99 15.68
C VAL A 180 16.00 10.39 17.01
N ASP A 181 15.94 9.05 17.06
CA ASP A 181 15.51 8.32 18.26
C ASP A 181 14.13 8.81 18.78
N GLY A 182 13.20 9.12 17.87
CA GLY A 182 11.85 9.62 18.16
C GLY A 182 11.76 11.11 18.50
N ILE A 183 12.86 11.83 18.56
CA ILE A 183 12.90 13.26 18.90
C ILE A 183 13.03 14.09 17.63
N ARG A 184 12.08 15.01 17.39
CA ARG A 184 12.11 15.98 16.29
C ARG A 184 13.10 17.10 16.57
N MET A 185 13.98 17.40 15.59
CA MET A 185 15.02 18.42 15.69
C MET A 185 15.38 19.02 14.33
N PRO A 186 16.09 20.17 14.27
CA PRO A 186 16.65 20.70 13.03
C PRO A 186 17.57 19.72 12.32
N GLY A 187 17.55 19.70 10.97
CA GLY A 187 18.35 18.77 10.17
C GLY A 187 19.87 18.84 10.45
N ALA A 188 20.42 20.04 10.64
CA ALA A 188 21.83 20.20 11.00
C ALA A 188 22.18 19.55 12.35
N GLU A 189 21.29 19.66 13.35
CA GLU A 189 21.46 19.04 14.65
C GLU A 189 21.35 17.51 14.54
N ALA A 190 20.39 17.01 13.76
CA ALA A 190 20.21 15.59 13.51
C ALA A 190 21.46 14.96 12.88
N LEU A 191 22.04 15.60 11.87
CA LEU A 191 23.29 15.16 11.25
C LEU A 191 24.45 15.16 12.27
N ALA A 192 24.63 16.26 12.98
CA ALA A 192 25.70 16.40 13.99
C ALA A 192 25.61 15.34 15.09
N ARG A 193 24.38 15.06 15.58
CA ARG A 193 24.13 14.03 16.62
C ARG A 193 24.56 12.64 16.18
N LYS A 194 24.47 12.34 14.90
CA LYS A 194 24.91 11.05 14.31
C LYS A 194 26.29 11.16 13.63
N GLN A 195 27.04 12.25 13.86
CA GLN A 195 28.39 12.51 13.33
C GLN A 195 28.45 12.50 11.80
N LEU A 196 27.36 12.89 11.13
CA LEU A 196 27.31 13.10 9.69
C LEU A 196 27.50 14.58 9.36
N GLN A 197 28.01 14.85 8.16
CA GLN A 197 28.22 16.20 7.66
C GLN A 197 27.21 16.54 6.56
N PRO A 198 26.75 17.79 6.47
CA PRO A 198 25.98 18.26 5.32
C PRO A 198 26.71 18.04 4.00
N VAL A 199 25.98 17.73 2.95
CA VAL A 199 26.51 17.50 1.59
C VAL A 199 26.28 18.72 0.73
N GLY A 200 27.34 19.17 0.04
CA GLY A 200 27.22 20.14 -1.05
C GLY A 200 26.77 19.45 -2.34
N LEU A 201 25.71 19.94 -2.97
CA LEU A 201 25.22 19.40 -4.24
C LEU A 201 26.12 19.78 -5.42
N SER A 202 26.13 18.96 -6.45
CA SER A 202 26.74 19.20 -7.74
C SER A 202 25.68 19.20 -8.86
N TYR A 203 26.15 19.16 -10.11
CA TYR A 203 25.30 19.19 -11.31
C TYR A 203 24.19 18.13 -11.26
N LYS A 204 22.96 18.51 -11.59
CA LYS A 204 21.76 17.64 -11.61
C LYS A 204 21.36 16.99 -10.28
N GLU A 205 22.13 17.09 -9.22
CA GLU A 205 21.85 16.36 -7.97
C GLU A 205 20.56 16.82 -7.28
N GLY A 206 20.13 18.07 -7.47
CA GLY A 206 18.82 18.52 -7.02
C GLY A 206 17.69 17.68 -7.64
N LEU A 207 17.65 17.61 -8.98
CA LEU A 207 16.69 16.77 -9.69
C LEU A 207 16.84 15.29 -9.37
N ALA A 208 18.09 14.77 -9.36
CA ALA A 208 18.35 13.39 -9.01
C ALA A 208 17.86 13.03 -7.60
N LEU A 209 17.73 13.96 -6.69
CA LEU A 209 17.22 13.73 -5.34
C LEU A 209 15.70 13.82 -5.24
N ASN A 210 15.03 14.67 -6.03
CA ASN A 210 13.60 14.92 -5.85
C ASN A 210 12.69 14.50 -7.01
N ASN A 211 13.21 14.18 -8.18
CA ASN A 211 12.41 13.79 -9.34
C ASN A 211 12.17 12.29 -9.41
N GLY A 212 10.95 11.83 -9.12
CA GLY A 212 10.59 10.40 -9.13
C GLY A 212 9.44 10.06 -8.20
N THR A 213 9.04 8.79 -8.17
CA THR A 213 7.79 8.26 -7.59
C THR A 213 7.98 7.59 -6.22
N ALA A 214 9.04 7.92 -5.49
CA ALA A 214 9.40 7.14 -4.29
C ALA A 214 8.42 7.29 -3.12
N GLN A 215 7.72 8.42 -2.98
CA GLN A 215 6.71 8.58 -1.92
C GLN A 215 5.47 7.73 -2.22
N MET A 216 4.88 7.87 -3.40
CA MET A 216 3.68 7.10 -3.75
C MET A 216 3.97 5.59 -3.79
N LEU A 217 5.17 5.17 -4.20
CA LEU A 217 5.57 3.77 -4.18
C LEU A 217 5.77 3.24 -2.75
N ALA A 218 6.41 4.01 -1.86
CA ALA A 218 6.60 3.62 -0.46
C ALA A 218 5.27 3.43 0.26
N THR A 219 4.36 4.40 0.14
CA THR A 219 3.03 4.31 0.73
C THR A 219 2.25 3.13 0.14
N GLY A 220 2.27 2.95 -1.17
CA GLY A 220 1.59 1.85 -1.84
C GLY A 220 2.08 0.47 -1.40
N VAL A 221 3.40 0.25 -1.31
CA VAL A 221 3.96 -1.05 -0.86
C VAL A 221 3.55 -1.37 0.58
N LEU A 222 3.63 -0.41 1.49
CA LEU A 222 3.28 -0.61 2.90
C LEU A 222 1.77 -0.83 3.07
N ALA A 223 0.94 -0.07 2.37
CA ALA A 223 -0.51 -0.26 2.37
C ALA A 223 -0.91 -1.65 1.82
N LEU A 224 -0.28 -2.11 0.73
CA LEU A 224 -0.56 -3.43 0.17
C LEU A 224 -0.15 -4.56 1.10
N GLN A 225 0.94 -4.41 1.86
CA GLN A 225 1.33 -5.40 2.88
C GLN A 225 0.25 -5.53 3.96
N GLN A 226 -0.24 -4.41 4.48
CA GLN A 226 -1.31 -4.39 5.48
C GLN A 226 -2.62 -4.99 4.92
N LEU A 227 -2.94 -4.72 3.66
CA LEU A 227 -4.12 -5.25 3.01
C LEU A 227 -4.04 -6.78 2.79
N GLU A 228 -2.84 -7.34 2.56
CA GLU A 228 -2.64 -8.80 2.53
C GLU A 228 -3.03 -9.46 3.85
N ASP A 229 -2.53 -8.91 4.96
CA ASP A 229 -2.83 -9.40 6.30
C ASP A 229 -4.32 -9.24 6.64
N LEU A 230 -4.92 -8.12 6.23
CA LEU A 230 -6.35 -7.87 6.38
C LEU A 230 -7.21 -8.88 5.60
N LEU A 231 -6.82 -9.23 4.38
CA LEU A 231 -7.53 -10.24 3.56
C LEU A 231 -7.51 -11.63 4.20
N ASP A 232 -6.39 -12.02 4.80
CA ASP A 232 -6.28 -13.29 5.50
C ASP A 232 -7.13 -13.27 6.78
N THR A 233 -7.16 -12.16 7.50
CA THR A 233 -8.05 -11.92 8.65
C THR A 233 -9.52 -11.97 8.23
N ALA A 234 -9.88 -11.38 7.10
CA ALA A 234 -11.24 -11.39 6.57
C ALA A 234 -11.71 -12.80 6.20
N ASP A 235 -10.84 -13.64 5.63
CA ASP A 235 -11.15 -15.05 5.34
C ASP A 235 -11.36 -15.84 6.64
N LEU A 236 -10.53 -15.60 7.66
CA LEU A 236 -10.67 -16.24 8.97
C LEU A 236 -12.00 -15.85 9.65
N ALA A 237 -12.31 -14.55 9.71
CA ALA A 237 -13.57 -14.05 10.28
C ALA A 237 -14.79 -14.60 9.52
N ALA A 238 -14.66 -14.73 8.18
CA ALA A 238 -15.69 -15.34 7.35
C ALA A 238 -15.88 -16.83 7.69
N ALA A 239 -14.80 -17.60 7.84
CA ALA A 239 -14.87 -19.00 8.22
C ALA A 239 -15.52 -19.19 9.60
N MET A 240 -15.17 -18.37 10.59
CA MET A 240 -15.82 -18.38 11.91
C MET A 240 -17.33 -18.13 11.81
N THR A 241 -17.73 -17.20 10.95
CA THR A 241 -19.17 -16.90 10.73
C THR A 241 -19.88 -18.06 10.03
N ILE A 242 -19.25 -18.66 9.00
CA ILE A 242 -19.79 -19.84 8.29
C ILE A 242 -19.98 -20.99 9.28
N ASP A 243 -19.02 -21.21 10.16
CA ASP A 243 -19.09 -22.26 11.18
C ASP A 243 -20.24 -22.01 12.16
N ALA A 244 -20.36 -20.80 12.71
CA ALA A 244 -21.42 -20.39 13.62
C ALA A 244 -22.82 -20.54 13.01
N PHE A 245 -22.97 -20.29 11.71
CA PHE A 245 -24.23 -20.44 10.96
C PHE A 245 -24.47 -21.87 10.46
N ALA A 246 -23.62 -22.84 10.77
CA ALA A 246 -23.65 -24.15 10.14
C ALA A 246 -23.75 -24.06 8.61
N GLY A 247 -22.93 -23.18 8.02
CA GLY A 247 -22.94 -22.81 6.61
C GLY A 247 -22.70 -24.00 5.68
N ARG A 248 -23.16 -23.90 4.44
CA ARG A 248 -23.03 -24.95 3.43
C ARG A 248 -21.68 -24.87 2.74
N LEU A 249 -20.85 -25.91 2.91
CA LEU A 249 -19.49 -25.97 2.34
C LEU A 249 -19.50 -26.25 0.83
N GLY A 250 -20.61 -26.78 0.28
CA GLY A 250 -20.72 -27.04 -1.15
C GLY A 250 -20.53 -25.81 -2.04
N ALA A 251 -20.77 -24.59 -1.51
CA ALA A 251 -20.49 -23.34 -2.23
C ALA A 251 -18.99 -23.11 -2.46
N PHE A 252 -18.12 -23.80 -1.75
CA PHE A 252 -16.64 -23.67 -1.82
C PHE A 252 -15.97 -24.87 -2.50
N ALA A 253 -16.76 -25.81 -3.05
CA ALA A 253 -16.24 -27.02 -3.67
C ALA A 253 -15.33 -26.71 -4.87
N PRO A 254 -14.19 -27.41 -5.02
CA PRO A 254 -13.21 -27.13 -6.07
C PRO A 254 -13.81 -27.20 -7.49
N GLU A 255 -14.73 -28.13 -7.75
CA GLU A 255 -15.40 -28.30 -9.03
C GLU A 255 -16.26 -27.09 -9.40
N VAL A 256 -16.85 -26.40 -8.44
CA VAL A 256 -17.61 -25.15 -8.66
C VAL A 256 -16.68 -24.05 -9.14
N HIS A 257 -15.52 -23.90 -8.49
CA HIS A 257 -14.58 -22.83 -8.80
C HIS A 257 -13.74 -23.14 -10.05
N ALA A 258 -13.57 -24.41 -10.42
CA ALA A 258 -12.95 -24.81 -11.68
C ALA A 258 -13.74 -24.35 -12.91
N LEU A 259 -15.05 -24.18 -12.79
CA LEU A 259 -15.91 -23.66 -13.87
C LEU A 259 -15.82 -22.14 -14.08
N ARG A 260 -15.28 -21.41 -13.08
CA ARG A 260 -15.04 -19.96 -13.16
C ARG A 260 -13.71 -19.61 -12.45
N PRO A 261 -12.56 -19.93 -13.06
CA PRO A 261 -11.27 -20.03 -12.39
C PRO A 261 -10.55 -18.67 -12.24
N HIS A 262 -11.16 -17.67 -11.62
CA HIS A 262 -10.47 -16.47 -11.18
C HIS A 262 -9.49 -16.85 -10.05
N PRO A 263 -8.19 -16.51 -10.14
CA PRO A 263 -7.18 -17.00 -9.19
C PRO A 263 -7.50 -16.69 -7.73
N GLY A 264 -7.89 -15.45 -7.44
CA GLY A 264 -8.28 -15.04 -6.09
C GLY A 264 -9.49 -15.80 -5.57
N GLN A 265 -10.51 -16.01 -6.41
CA GLN A 265 -11.71 -16.77 -6.06
C GLN A 265 -11.37 -18.22 -5.69
N VAL A 266 -10.55 -18.88 -6.50
CA VAL A 266 -10.09 -20.27 -6.23
C VAL A 266 -9.31 -20.34 -4.93
N LYS A 267 -8.40 -19.37 -4.69
CA LYS A 267 -7.58 -19.28 -3.47
C LYS A 267 -8.46 -19.14 -2.22
N VAL A 268 -9.44 -18.23 -2.25
CA VAL A 268 -10.34 -17.99 -1.10
C VAL A 268 -11.21 -19.23 -0.81
N ALA A 269 -11.76 -19.86 -1.85
CA ALA A 269 -12.57 -21.10 -1.66
C ALA A 269 -11.75 -22.22 -1.02
N ALA A 270 -10.53 -22.46 -1.50
CA ALA A 270 -9.62 -23.43 -0.93
C ALA A 270 -9.24 -23.10 0.51
N ASN A 271 -8.99 -21.82 0.82
CA ASN A 271 -8.68 -21.36 2.17
C ASN A 271 -9.83 -21.57 3.14
N LEU A 272 -11.06 -21.25 2.73
CA LEU A 272 -12.26 -21.49 3.55
C LEU A 272 -12.45 -22.97 3.85
N LEU A 273 -12.31 -23.86 2.86
CA LEU A 273 -12.40 -25.31 3.09
C LEU A 273 -11.33 -25.79 4.07
N ARG A 274 -10.10 -25.29 3.95
CA ARG A 274 -9.01 -25.62 4.88
C ARG A 274 -9.30 -25.11 6.31
N LEU A 275 -9.81 -23.90 6.47
CA LEU A 275 -10.16 -23.32 7.77
C LEU A 275 -11.32 -24.04 8.44
N LEU A 276 -12.23 -24.61 7.64
CA LEU A 276 -13.43 -25.32 8.11
C LEU A 276 -13.24 -26.85 8.18
N GLU A 277 -12.04 -27.33 7.87
CA GLU A 277 -11.72 -28.77 7.97
C GLU A 277 -11.92 -29.28 9.39
N GLY A 278 -12.66 -30.37 9.52
CA GLY A 278 -12.99 -30.95 10.81
C GLY A 278 -14.06 -30.22 11.61
N SER A 279 -14.68 -29.16 11.05
CA SER A 279 -15.82 -28.51 11.70
C SER A 279 -16.92 -29.52 12.03
N THR A 280 -17.45 -29.39 13.22
CA THR A 280 -18.62 -30.17 13.67
C THR A 280 -19.91 -29.36 13.59
N LEU A 281 -19.85 -28.08 13.20
CA LEU A 281 -20.97 -27.15 13.08
C LEU A 281 -21.39 -26.90 11.63
N SER A 282 -20.45 -26.79 10.72
CA SER A 282 -20.72 -26.57 9.29
C SER A 282 -21.25 -27.81 8.60
N ASP A 283 -21.67 -27.66 7.34
CA ASP A 283 -22.39 -28.68 6.55
C ASP A 283 -21.70 -30.05 6.57
N ILE A 284 -22.35 -31.02 7.17
CA ILE A 284 -21.84 -32.38 7.21
C ILE A 284 -22.33 -33.13 5.98
N ALA A 285 -21.43 -33.85 5.34
CA ALA A 285 -21.75 -34.67 4.21
C ALA A 285 -22.86 -35.68 4.56
N TYR A 286 -23.83 -35.85 3.68
CA TYR A 286 -25.02 -36.67 3.89
C TYR A 286 -24.71 -38.09 4.37
N HIS A 287 -23.62 -38.70 3.90
CA HIS A 287 -23.22 -40.05 4.31
C HIS A 287 -22.80 -40.17 5.79
N LEU A 288 -22.50 -39.05 6.47
CA LEU A 288 -22.17 -38.99 7.89
C LEU A 288 -23.39 -38.89 8.80
N VAL A 289 -24.56 -38.58 8.26
CA VAL A 289 -25.82 -38.45 8.99
C VAL A 289 -26.14 -39.67 9.89
N PRO A 290 -25.93 -40.92 9.44
CA PRO A 290 -26.17 -42.09 10.29
C PRO A 290 -25.42 -42.05 11.61
N LYS A 291 -24.22 -41.46 11.66
CA LYS A 291 -23.43 -41.35 12.89
C LYS A 291 -24.07 -40.43 13.92
N PHE A 292 -24.79 -39.42 13.51
CA PHE A 292 -25.50 -38.49 14.41
C PHE A 292 -26.76 -39.15 15.00
N ARG A 293 -27.39 -40.05 14.27
CA ARG A 293 -28.55 -40.79 14.79
C ARG A 293 -28.23 -41.60 16.03
N GLN A 294 -26.98 -41.99 16.21
CA GLN A 294 -26.53 -42.71 17.41
C GLN A 294 -26.58 -41.85 18.68
N TRP A 295 -26.62 -40.51 18.51
CA TRP A 295 -26.69 -39.56 19.62
C TRP A 295 -28.12 -39.15 19.97
N LEU A 296 -29.11 -39.62 19.18
CA LEU A 296 -30.51 -39.36 19.47
C LEU A 296 -30.96 -40.17 20.68
N PRO A 297 -31.84 -39.58 21.53
CA PRO A 297 -32.41 -40.33 22.61
C PRO A 297 -33.06 -41.63 22.12
N SER A 298 -32.78 -42.75 22.78
CA SER A 298 -33.38 -44.04 22.46
C SER A 298 -34.91 -44.07 22.57
N SER A 299 -35.48 -43.05 23.24
CA SER A 299 -36.93 -42.86 23.37
C SER A 299 -37.60 -42.29 22.12
N TRP A 300 -36.82 -41.84 21.12
CA TRP A 300 -37.40 -41.29 19.88
C TRP A 300 -37.87 -42.42 18.97
N ASN A 301 -39.11 -42.28 18.51
CA ASN A 301 -39.70 -43.21 17.55
C ASN A 301 -39.11 -43.04 16.14
N THR A 302 -39.46 -43.96 15.24
CA THR A 302 -38.99 -43.98 13.86
C THR A 302 -39.38 -42.69 13.10
N GLU A 303 -40.54 -42.16 13.39
CA GLU A 303 -41.07 -40.90 12.76
C GLU A 303 -40.23 -39.69 13.18
N GLN A 304 -39.90 -39.58 14.46
CA GLN A 304 -39.03 -38.51 14.95
C GLN A 304 -37.60 -38.62 14.38
N GLN A 305 -37.09 -39.83 14.22
CA GLN A 305 -35.79 -40.06 13.59
C GLN A 305 -35.79 -39.79 12.08
N GLN A 306 -36.92 -40.03 11.39
CA GLN A 306 -37.09 -39.69 9.99
C GLN A 306 -37.25 -38.19 9.80
N ALA A 307 -37.96 -37.51 10.67
CA ALA A 307 -38.10 -36.07 10.65
C ALA A 307 -36.76 -35.35 10.76
N LEU A 308 -35.84 -35.88 11.54
CA LEU A 308 -34.47 -35.35 11.60
C LEU A 308 -33.76 -35.31 10.25
N ASN A 309 -34.14 -36.18 9.32
CA ASN A 309 -33.55 -36.24 8.00
C ASN A 309 -34.21 -35.32 6.97
N PHE A 310 -35.47 -35.01 7.18
CA PHE A 310 -36.31 -34.37 6.17
C PHE A 310 -36.83 -33.01 6.58
N ASP A 311 -36.88 -32.75 7.88
CA ASP A 311 -37.44 -31.50 8.40
C ASP A 311 -36.37 -30.72 9.15
N ILE A 312 -36.46 -29.46 9.01
CA ILE A 312 -35.60 -28.47 9.58
C ILE A 312 -36.25 -27.78 10.76
N GLY A 313 -37.54 -28.03 10.93
CA GLY A 313 -38.30 -27.45 12.02
C GLY A 313 -37.92 -28.07 13.35
N TRP A 314 -37.60 -27.24 14.34
CA TRP A 314 -37.52 -27.65 15.73
C TRP A 314 -38.86 -27.94 16.36
N ASP A 315 -39.91 -27.60 15.67
CA ASP A 315 -41.30 -27.69 16.17
C ASP A 315 -41.72 -29.13 16.45
N TRP A 316 -41.06 -30.08 15.78
CA TRP A 316 -41.26 -31.50 16.03
C TRP A 316 -40.53 -32.07 17.28
N VAL A 317 -39.55 -31.30 17.86
CA VAL A 317 -38.92 -31.67 19.11
C VAL A 317 -39.76 -31.18 20.27
N PRO A 318 -40.26 -32.04 21.15
CA PRO A 318 -41.05 -31.64 22.30
C PRO A 318 -40.39 -30.54 23.13
N LEU A 319 -41.11 -29.55 23.58
CA LEU A 319 -40.56 -28.45 24.41
C LEU A 319 -39.86 -28.94 25.65
N SER A 320 -40.31 -30.04 26.24
CA SER A 320 -39.65 -30.67 27.38
C SER A 320 -38.23 -31.20 27.09
N GLN A 321 -37.91 -31.37 25.83
CA GLN A 321 -36.60 -31.81 25.36
C GLN A 321 -35.75 -30.67 24.80
N ARG A 322 -36.29 -29.46 24.75
CA ARG A 322 -35.61 -28.25 24.33
C ARG A 322 -35.11 -27.47 25.54
N HIS A 323 -34.01 -27.89 26.11
CA HIS A 323 -33.37 -27.12 27.19
C HIS A 323 -32.58 -25.96 26.57
N GLY A 324 -32.56 -24.79 27.17
CA GLY A 324 -31.96 -23.55 26.75
C GLY A 324 -30.84 -23.60 25.71
N ARG A 325 -29.65 -24.04 26.10
CA ARG A 325 -28.51 -24.17 25.17
C ARG A 325 -28.62 -25.35 24.20
N GLU A 326 -29.33 -26.40 24.57
CA GLU A 326 -29.56 -27.56 23.69
C GLU A 326 -30.42 -27.19 22.48
N LYS A 327 -31.31 -26.21 22.62
CA LYS A 327 -32.09 -25.65 21.54
C LYS A 327 -31.18 -25.16 20.38
N PHE A 328 -30.06 -24.56 20.68
CA PHE A 328 -29.10 -24.13 19.71
C PHE A 328 -28.38 -25.32 19.03
N TYR A 329 -27.83 -26.25 19.81
CA TYR A 329 -27.12 -27.40 19.27
C TYR A 329 -28.03 -28.34 18.45
N GLN A 330 -29.20 -28.59 18.93
CA GLN A 330 -30.17 -29.41 18.22
C GLN A 330 -30.58 -28.77 16.90
N ARG A 331 -30.61 -27.47 16.81
CA ARG A 331 -30.92 -26.75 15.58
C ARG A 331 -29.90 -26.99 14.46
N PHE A 332 -28.66 -27.25 14.80
CA PHE A 332 -27.62 -27.58 13.84
C PHE A 332 -27.63 -29.02 13.38
N LEU A 333 -28.12 -29.94 14.20
CA LEU A 333 -28.18 -31.35 13.81
C LEU A 333 -29.02 -31.59 12.54
N PRO A 334 -30.20 -30.99 12.38
CA PRO A 334 -30.96 -31.10 11.13
C PRO A 334 -30.20 -30.53 9.93
N PHE A 335 -29.45 -29.46 10.12
CA PHE A 335 -28.67 -28.86 9.02
C PHE A 335 -27.57 -29.77 8.53
N ARG A 336 -27.06 -30.62 9.38
CA ARG A 336 -25.97 -31.54 9.07
C ARG A 336 -26.39 -32.78 8.33
N GLY A 337 -27.63 -32.99 8.13
CA GLY A 337 -28.15 -34.15 7.42
C GLY A 337 -29.51 -33.95 6.85
N GLY A 338 -30.14 -32.85 7.24
CA GLY A 338 -31.45 -32.47 6.83
C GLY A 338 -31.47 -31.27 5.88
N LYS A 339 -32.62 -30.79 5.63
CA LYS A 339 -32.82 -29.52 4.92
C LYS A 339 -32.55 -28.37 5.86
N LYS A 340 -31.78 -27.38 5.45
CA LYS A 340 -31.87 -26.05 6.01
C LYS A 340 -33.24 -25.44 5.72
N HIS A 341 -33.67 -24.50 6.56
CA HIS A 341 -34.87 -23.69 6.29
C HIS A 341 -34.80 -23.01 4.91
N GLN A 342 -33.60 -22.57 4.52
CA GLN A 342 -33.32 -22.07 3.18
C GLN A 342 -32.39 -23.05 2.42
N PRO A 343 -32.61 -23.28 1.11
CA PRO A 343 -31.84 -24.21 0.31
C PRO A 343 -30.40 -23.75 0.08
N GLN A 344 -30.09 -22.50 0.33
CA GLN A 344 -28.79 -21.88 0.13
C GLN A 344 -28.53 -20.78 1.16
N ASP A 345 -27.26 -20.55 1.50
CA ASP A 345 -26.86 -19.47 2.37
C ASP A 345 -26.98 -18.11 1.68
N SER A 346 -27.04 -17.03 2.48
CA SER A 346 -27.00 -15.66 1.96
C SER A 346 -25.71 -15.37 1.20
N TYR A 347 -25.72 -14.34 0.37
CA TYR A 347 -24.56 -13.95 -0.44
C TYR A 347 -23.34 -13.59 0.42
N SER A 348 -23.57 -12.96 1.58
CA SER A 348 -22.50 -12.62 2.51
C SER A 348 -21.75 -13.83 3.11
N LEU A 349 -22.30 -15.04 2.94
CA LEU A 349 -21.65 -16.30 3.27
C LEU A 349 -21.19 -17.04 2.02
N ARG A 350 -22.09 -17.39 1.09
CA ARG A 350 -21.75 -18.25 -0.04
C ARG A 350 -20.99 -17.59 -1.18
N CYS A 351 -21.05 -16.24 -1.28
CA CYS A 351 -20.34 -15.48 -2.31
C CYS A 351 -19.01 -14.88 -1.80
N ILE A 352 -18.52 -15.29 -0.63
CA ILE A 352 -17.22 -14.87 -0.11
C ILE A 352 -16.10 -15.12 -1.12
N PRO A 353 -15.98 -16.30 -1.78
CA PRO A 353 -14.92 -16.52 -2.75
C PRO A 353 -14.93 -15.52 -3.91
N GLN A 354 -16.10 -15.14 -4.40
CA GLN A 354 -16.25 -14.19 -5.49
C GLN A 354 -15.85 -12.77 -5.07
N VAL A 355 -16.20 -12.35 -3.86
CA VAL A 355 -15.97 -10.99 -3.36
C VAL A 355 -14.54 -10.83 -2.82
N HIS A 356 -14.13 -11.66 -1.86
CA HIS A 356 -12.75 -11.60 -1.34
C HIS A 356 -11.73 -11.93 -2.45
N GLY A 357 -12.08 -12.87 -3.35
CA GLY A 357 -11.25 -13.24 -4.48
C GLY A 357 -11.03 -12.08 -5.45
N ALA A 358 -12.07 -11.32 -5.77
CA ALA A 358 -11.93 -10.14 -6.63
C ALA A 358 -11.01 -9.07 -6.00
N VAL A 359 -11.08 -8.88 -4.67
CA VAL A 359 -10.18 -7.96 -3.96
C VAL A 359 -8.74 -8.48 -3.99
N ARG A 360 -8.53 -9.80 -3.81
CA ARG A 360 -7.19 -10.42 -3.95
C ARG A 360 -6.64 -10.25 -5.37
N ASP A 361 -7.46 -10.41 -6.41
CA ASP A 361 -7.03 -10.24 -7.79
C ASP A 361 -6.67 -8.76 -8.09
N ALA A 362 -7.40 -7.80 -7.52
CA ALA A 362 -7.06 -6.38 -7.61
C ALA A 362 -5.69 -6.10 -6.96
N LEU A 363 -5.46 -6.66 -5.77
CA LEU A 363 -4.19 -6.56 -5.05
C LEU A 363 -3.03 -7.15 -5.84
N GLU A 364 -3.20 -8.34 -6.43
CA GLU A 364 -2.16 -8.97 -7.25
C GLU A 364 -1.83 -8.17 -8.53
N GLN A 365 -2.81 -7.48 -9.10
CA GLN A 365 -2.58 -6.57 -10.21
C GLN A 365 -1.72 -5.37 -9.78
N ALA A 366 -2.04 -4.76 -8.64
CA ALA A 366 -1.26 -3.65 -8.09
C ALA A 366 0.17 -4.08 -7.76
N LYS A 367 0.35 -5.23 -7.11
CA LYS A 367 1.68 -5.78 -6.79
C LYS A 367 2.58 -5.90 -8.01
N ARG A 368 2.06 -6.35 -9.17
CA ARG A 368 2.84 -6.43 -10.41
C ARG A 368 3.36 -5.07 -10.85
N VAL A 369 2.57 -4.02 -10.71
CA VAL A 369 3.01 -2.64 -11.03
C VAL A 369 4.08 -2.18 -10.06
N LEU A 370 3.87 -2.40 -8.76
CA LEU A 370 4.83 -2.00 -7.72
C LEU A 370 6.17 -2.74 -7.85
N ASP A 371 6.16 -4.03 -8.18
CA ASP A 371 7.39 -4.82 -8.36
C ASP A 371 8.24 -4.30 -9.54
N VAL A 372 7.63 -3.83 -10.61
CA VAL A 372 8.32 -3.15 -11.70
C VAL A 372 8.90 -1.82 -11.23
N GLU A 373 8.10 -1.00 -10.55
CA GLU A 373 8.48 0.34 -10.13
C GLU A 373 9.60 0.33 -9.08
N LEU A 374 9.65 -0.67 -8.17
CA LEU A 374 10.72 -0.82 -7.17
C LEU A 374 12.12 -0.85 -7.77
N ASN A 375 12.25 -1.32 -9.01
CA ASN A 375 13.53 -1.45 -9.72
C ASN A 375 13.57 -0.60 -10.98
N ALA A 376 12.62 0.30 -11.16
CA ALA A 376 12.60 1.26 -12.25
C ALA A 376 13.51 2.46 -11.97
N LEU A 377 13.91 3.13 -13.04
CA LEU A 377 14.55 4.43 -12.96
C LEU A 377 13.48 5.51 -13.14
N THR A 378 13.15 6.21 -12.08
CA THR A 378 12.20 7.32 -12.09
C THR A 378 12.94 8.62 -11.87
N ASP A 379 13.32 9.29 -12.98
CA ASP A 379 14.09 10.54 -12.99
C ASP A 379 13.95 11.23 -14.36
N ASN A 380 14.45 12.45 -14.48
CA ASN A 380 14.55 13.22 -15.73
C ASN A 380 15.58 14.36 -15.57
N PRO A 381 16.43 14.63 -16.60
CA PRO A 381 16.73 13.81 -17.76
C PRO A 381 17.53 12.55 -17.39
N LEU A 382 17.51 11.58 -18.32
CA LEU A 382 18.25 10.32 -18.18
C LEU A 382 19.58 10.38 -18.90
N VAL A 383 20.64 9.85 -18.28
CA VAL A 383 22.03 9.89 -18.79
C VAL A 383 22.45 8.53 -19.31
N PHE A 384 22.90 8.46 -20.55
CA PHE A 384 23.38 7.25 -21.26
C PHE A 384 24.81 7.43 -21.75
N PRO A 385 25.84 7.35 -20.88
CA PRO A 385 27.23 7.62 -21.25
C PRO A 385 27.77 6.66 -22.31
N ASP A 386 27.21 5.47 -22.40
CA ASP A 386 27.68 4.36 -23.25
C ASP A 386 27.02 4.28 -24.63
N LYS A 387 26.19 5.23 -24.99
CA LYS A 387 25.54 5.23 -26.28
C LYS A 387 26.55 5.56 -27.38
N ALA A 388 27.14 4.51 -27.95
CA ALA A 388 28.30 4.60 -28.82
C ALA A 388 28.03 5.26 -30.20
N ASP A 389 26.78 5.26 -30.66
CA ASP A 389 26.33 5.85 -31.92
C ASP A 389 25.86 7.30 -31.78
N ALA A 390 25.90 7.87 -30.56
CA ALA A 390 25.48 9.23 -30.31
C ALA A 390 26.44 10.24 -30.98
N LYS A 391 25.86 11.16 -31.75
CA LYS A 391 26.57 12.25 -32.41
C LYS A 391 26.49 13.57 -31.64
N HIS A 392 25.45 13.70 -30.83
CA HIS A 392 25.15 14.91 -30.05
C HIS A 392 24.83 14.53 -28.61
N VAL A 393 25.02 15.47 -27.69
CA VAL A 393 24.78 15.29 -26.25
C VAL A 393 23.32 14.97 -25.94
N GLU A 394 22.37 15.50 -26.71
CA GLU A 394 20.92 15.27 -26.54
C GLU A 394 20.54 13.79 -26.80
N GLU A 395 21.38 13.07 -27.53
CA GLU A 395 21.18 11.62 -27.73
C GLU A 395 21.66 10.79 -26.54
N GLN A 396 22.50 11.34 -25.67
CA GLN A 396 23.05 10.71 -24.46
C GLN A 396 22.41 11.24 -23.17
N VAL A 397 21.83 12.45 -23.19
CA VAL A 397 21.11 13.03 -22.07
C VAL A 397 19.69 13.34 -22.53
N ILE A 398 18.80 12.39 -22.28
CA ILE A 398 17.46 12.35 -22.88
C ILE A 398 16.42 12.83 -21.86
N SER A 399 15.68 13.88 -22.24
CA SER A 399 14.50 14.32 -21.48
C SER A 399 13.30 13.43 -21.79
N ALA A 400 12.68 12.84 -20.76
CA ALA A 400 11.60 11.87 -20.87
C ALA A 400 10.61 11.99 -19.68
N GLY A 401 9.50 11.27 -19.76
CA GLY A 401 8.44 11.28 -18.73
C GLY A 401 8.57 10.20 -17.66
N HIS A 402 9.77 9.70 -17.36
CA HIS A 402 9.99 8.56 -16.45
C HIS A 402 9.68 8.86 -14.97
N PHE A 403 9.40 10.09 -14.65
CA PHE A 403 8.94 10.54 -13.34
C PHE A 403 7.42 10.43 -13.16
N HIS A 404 6.65 10.18 -14.23
CA HIS A 404 5.20 10.32 -14.19
C HIS A 404 4.54 9.15 -13.46
N GLY A 405 3.84 9.44 -12.36
CA GLY A 405 3.28 8.45 -11.43
C GLY A 405 2.00 7.73 -11.89
N MET A 406 1.53 7.92 -13.13
CA MET A 406 0.24 7.35 -13.57
C MET A 406 0.15 5.83 -13.47
N PRO A 407 1.19 5.02 -13.74
CA PRO A 407 1.11 3.58 -13.53
C PRO A 407 0.77 3.21 -12.09
N LEU A 408 1.40 3.87 -11.11
CA LEU A 408 1.10 3.69 -9.68
C LEU A 408 -0.30 4.22 -9.32
N ALA A 409 -0.65 5.42 -9.81
CA ALA A 409 -1.93 6.04 -9.52
C ALA A 409 -3.11 5.14 -9.90
N LEU A 410 -3.11 4.57 -11.10
CA LEU A 410 -4.18 3.66 -11.55
C LEU A 410 -4.18 2.35 -10.77
N ALA A 411 -3.01 1.79 -10.43
CA ALA A 411 -2.93 0.59 -9.62
C ALA A 411 -3.52 0.81 -8.22
N MET A 412 -3.20 1.94 -7.58
CA MET A 412 -3.74 2.31 -6.27
C MET A 412 -5.23 2.67 -6.34
N SER A 413 -5.68 3.37 -7.37
CA SER A 413 -7.12 3.62 -7.59
C SER A 413 -7.94 2.33 -7.63
N TYR A 414 -7.41 1.29 -8.27
CA TYR A 414 -8.08 -0.01 -8.36
C TYR A 414 -8.18 -0.70 -7.00
N VAL A 415 -7.11 -0.70 -6.21
CA VAL A 415 -7.10 -1.24 -4.85
C VAL A 415 -8.04 -0.44 -3.95
N LYS A 416 -7.97 0.88 -3.99
CA LYS A 416 -8.82 1.78 -3.20
C LYS A 416 -10.31 1.54 -3.43
N ALA A 417 -10.72 1.26 -4.68
CA ALA A 417 -12.09 0.89 -5.01
C ALA A 417 -12.49 -0.50 -4.48
N ALA A 418 -11.54 -1.41 -4.29
CA ALA A 418 -11.80 -2.76 -3.81
C ALA A 418 -11.97 -2.85 -2.28
N ILE A 419 -11.34 -1.97 -1.51
CA ILE A 419 -11.37 -1.99 -0.03
C ILE A 419 -12.80 -1.90 0.54
N PRO A 420 -13.67 -0.94 0.15
CA PRO A 420 -15.01 -0.86 0.69
C PRO A 420 -15.90 -2.05 0.29
N VAL A 421 -15.58 -2.75 -0.80
CA VAL A 421 -16.27 -3.99 -1.19
C VAL A 421 -16.01 -5.10 -0.18
N LEU A 422 -14.75 -5.26 0.26
CA LEU A 422 -14.36 -6.20 1.32
C LEU A 422 -15.03 -5.85 2.65
N ALA A 423 -15.00 -4.58 3.02
CA ALA A 423 -15.61 -4.09 4.25
C ALA A 423 -17.14 -4.29 4.25
N SER A 424 -17.78 -4.00 3.13
CA SER A 424 -19.24 -4.14 2.97
C SER A 424 -19.74 -5.57 3.15
N ILE A 425 -19.08 -6.57 2.55
CA ILE A 425 -19.49 -7.97 2.74
C ILE A 425 -19.29 -8.43 4.19
N SER A 426 -18.26 -7.90 4.88
CA SER A 426 -18.01 -8.19 6.29
C SER A 426 -19.09 -7.58 7.18
N GLU A 427 -19.46 -6.33 6.93
CA GLU A 427 -20.56 -5.66 7.63
C GLU A 427 -21.90 -6.41 7.39
N ARG A 428 -22.19 -6.87 6.18
CA ARG A 428 -23.40 -7.67 5.91
C ARG A 428 -23.40 -9.00 6.67
N ARG A 429 -22.25 -9.64 6.89
CA ARG A 429 -22.17 -10.82 7.76
C ARG A 429 -22.47 -10.48 9.21
N LEU A 430 -21.95 -9.37 9.70
CA LEU A 430 -22.22 -8.89 11.06
C LEU A 430 -23.73 -8.57 11.23
N ASN A 431 -24.32 -7.83 10.29
CA ASN A 431 -25.75 -7.56 10.30
C ASN A 431 -26.57 -8.86 10.36
N LYS A 432 -26.18 -9.87 9.57
CA LYS A 432 -26.84 -11.17 9.56
C LYS A 432 -26.79 -11.87 10.92
N LEU A 433 -25.70 -11.70 11.68
CA LEU A 433 -25.57 -12.27 13.02
C LEU A 433 -26.48 -11.59 14.04
N VAL A 434 -26.62 -10.27 13.99
CA VAL A 434 -27.33 -9.49 15.00
C VAL A 434 -28.83 -9.35 14.73
N ASP A 435 -29.26 -9.54 13.48
CA ASP A 435 -30.65 -9.40 13.06
C ASP A 435 -31.44 -10.71 13.30
N PRO A 436 -32.41 -10.73 14.22
CA PRO A 436 -33.17 -11.94 14.55
C PRO A 436 -34.00 -12.49 13.39
N SER A 437 -34.33 -11.67 12.38
CA SER A 437 -35.04 -12.11 11.18
C SER A 437 -34.18 -12.93 10.22
N THR A 438 -32.85 -12.82 10.33
CA THR A 438 -31.89 -13.45 9.41
C THR A 438 -30.87 -14.36 10.07
N ASN A 439 -30.75 -14.34 11.40
CA ASN A 439 -29.67 -15.03 12.14
C ASN A 439 -29.99 -16.49 12.48
N ASP A 440 -30.98 -17.07 11.84
CA ASP A 440 -31.32 -18.50 12.02
C ASP A 440 -31.69 -18.86 13.48
N GLY A 441 -32.25 -17.91 14.25
CA GLY A 441 -32.74 -18.06 15.61
C GLY A 441 -31.68 -17.95 16.69
N LEU A 442 -30.59 -17.31 16.40
CA LEU A 442 -29.75 -16.72 17.45
C LEU A 442 -30.55 -15.60 18.15
N PRO A 443 -30.23 -15.25 19.39
CA PRO A 443 -30.84 -14.10 20.05
C PRO A 443 -30.64 -12.81 19.26
N ALA A 444 -31.61 -11.90 19.32
CA ALA A 444 -31.45 -10.57 18.76
C ALA A 444 -30.17 -9.91 19.32
N PHE A 445 -29.38 -9.29 18.45
CA PHE A 445 -28.10 -8.66 18.81
C PHE A 445 -27.13 -9.56 19.58
N LEU A 446 -27.31 -10.89 19.55
CA LEU A 446 -26.52 -11.90 20.25
C LEU A 446 -26.48 -11.67 21.78
N ILE A 447 -27.58 -11.17 22.35
CA ILE A 447 -27.69 -10.98 23.81
C ILE A 447 -27.56 -12.32 24.56
N GLY A 448 -26.95 -12.30 25.72
CA GLY A 448 -26.85 -13.47 26.58
C GLY A 448 -28.08 -13.70 27.46
N ASN A 449 -28.84 -12.63 27.72
CA ASN A 449 -30.03 -12.63 28.56
C ASN A 449 -31.16 -11.85 27.92
N GLU A 450 -32.36 -12.44 27.86
CA GLU A 450 -33.55 -11.84 27.21
C GLU A 450 -34.41 -10.99 28.19
N ASP A 451 -33.89 -10.63 29.37
CA ASP A 451 -34.64 -9.85 30.38
C ASP A 451 -34.69 -8.33 30.12
N GLY A 452 -34.09 -7.89 29.01
CA GLY A 452 -34.08 -6.49 28.59
C GLY A 452 -32.97 -5.64 29.24
N THR A 453 -32.05 -6.23 30.00
CA THR A 453 -30.93 -5.52 30.63
C THR A 453 -29.70 -5.41 29.70
N GLU A 454 -29.69 -6.14 28.59
CA GLU A 454 -28.60 -6.17 27.62
C GLU A 454 -29.01 -5.65 26.25
N SER A 455 -28.14 -4.90 25.59
CA SER A 455 -28.27 -4.50 24.18
C SER A 455 -27.34 -5.31 23.25
N GLY A 456 -26.50 -6.17 23.79
CA GLY A 456 -25.59 -7.04 23.04
C GLY A 456 -24.72 -6.29 22.04
N HIS A 457 -24.62 -6.82 20.82
CA HIS A 457 -23.78 -6.29 19.76
C HIS A 457 -24.49 -5.29 18.81
N MET A 458 -25.58 -4.67 19.22
CA MET A 458 -26.35 -3.71 18.38
C MET A 458 -25.45 -2.59 17.85
N ILE A 459 -24.64 -1.96 18.69
CA ILE A 459 -23.79 -0.81 18.33
C ILE A 459 -22.54 -1.23 17.54
N VAL A 460 -22.11 -2.47 17.64
CA VAL A 460 -21.01 -3.00 16.79
C VAL A 460 -21.37 -2.91 15.32
N GLN A 461 -22.64 -3.20 14.95
CA GLN A 461 -23.13 -3.05 13.58
C GLN A 461 -23.16 -1.57 13.15
N TYR A 462 -23.47 -0.63 14.06
CA TYR A 462 -23.41 0.81 13.77
C TYR A 462 -21.98 1.25 13.42
N ALA A 463 -21.00 0.83 14.21
CA ALA A 463 -19.59 1.13 13.96
C ALA A 463 -19.14 0.56 12.59
N ALA A 464 -19.49 -0.69 12.29
CA ALA A 464 -19.18 -1.30 11.01
C ALA A 464 -19.80 -0.55 9.82
N ALA A 465 -21.08 -0.13 9.94
CA ALA A 465 -21.76 0.64 8.91
C ALA A 465 -21.12 2.02 8.69
N ALA A 466 -20.71 2.69 9.78
CA ALA A 466 -20.00 3.98 9.71
C ALA A 466 -18.66 3.84 9.00
N ILE A 467 -17.86 2.81 9.32
CA ILE A 467 -16.58 2.52 8.69
C ILE A 467 -16.76 2.24 7.18
N VAL A 468 -17.75 1.42 6.81
CA VAL A 468 -18.05 1.13 5.39
C VAL A 468 -18.40 2.40 4.64
N ASN A 469 -19.20 3.29 5.24
CA ASN A 469 -19.57 4.57 4.61
C ASN A 469 -18.34 5.48 4.42
N ASP A 470 -17.48 5.59 5.42
CA ASP A 470 -16.24 6.38 5.33
C ASP A 470 -15.31 5.83 4.24
N LEU A 471 -15.04 4.53 4.23
CA LEU A 471 -14.26 3.88 3.18
C LEU A 471 -14.85 4.08 1.77
N ALA A 472 -16.17 3.99 1.63
CA ALA A 472 -16.85 4.23 0.36
C ALA A 472 -16.69 5.68 -0.12
N SER A 473 -16.72 6.65 0.80
CA SER A 473 -16.51 8.07 0.48
C SER A 473 -15.09 8.35 -0.02
N ARG A 474 -14.10 7.61 0.46
CA ARG A 474 -12.69 7.72 0.06
C ARG A 474 -12.34 6.89 -1.19
N ALA A 475 -13.23 6.02 -1.66
CA ALA A 475 -12.96 5.12 -2.78
C ALA A 475 -12.89 5.79 -4.15
N MET A 476 -13.25 7.07 -4.24
CA MET A 476 -13.25 7.81 -5.50
C MET A 476 -11.82 7.99 -6.02
N PRO A 477 -11.54 7.62 -7.29
CA PRO A 477 -10.20 7.79 -7.86
C PRO A 477 -9.80 9.27 -7.94
N ALA A 478 -8.71 9.67 -7.29
CA ALA A 478 -8.15 11.01 -7.39
C ALA A 478 -7.45 11.21 -8.75
N SER A 479 -6.91 10.14 -9.34
CA SER A 479 -6.18 10.15 -10.61
C SER A 479 -7.01 10.61 -11.82
N VAL A 480 -8.35 10.56 -11.73
CA VAL A 480 -9.24 11.06 -12.80
C VAL A 480 -9.41 12.60 -12.77
N TYR A 481 -8.91 13.27 -11.75
CA TYR A 481 -9.00 14.72 -11.59
C TYR A 481 -7.62 15.38 -11.74
N SER A 482 -7.07 15.37 -12.95
CA SER A 482 -5.81 16.04 -13.25
C SER A 482 -5.95 17.55 -13.13
N ILE A 483 -5.06 18.20 -12.37
CA ILE A 483 -5.00 19.66 -12.21
C ILE A 483 -3.65 20.12 -12.73
N PRO A 484 -3.58 20.83 -13.88
CA PRO A 484 -2.34 21.34 -14.43
C PRO A 484 -1.56 22.21 -13.43
N THR A 485 -0.24 22.06 -13.43
CA THR A 485 0.69 22.78 -12.55
C THR A 485 1.80 23.45 -13.36
N SER A 486 2.71 24.17 -12.69
CA SER A 486 3.89 24.80 -13.28
C SER A 486 3.56 25.72 -14.46
N ALA A 487 2.54 26.59 -14.32
CA ALA A 487 2.04 27.48 -15.37
C ALA A 487 1.65 26.73 -16.67
N ASN A 488 1.01 25.57 -16.51
CA ASN A 488 0.60 24.63 -17.57
C ASN A 488 1.76 23.91 -18.29
N ALA A 489 2.99 24.01 -17.81
CA ALA A 489 4.09 23.19 -18.33
C ALA A 489 3.92 21.71 -17.95
N GLU A 490 3.24 21.44 -16.82
CA GLU A 490 2.81 20.12 -16.36
C GLU A 490 1.29 20.01 -16.56
N ASP A 491 0.87 19.88 -17.80
CA ASP A 491 -0.53 19.96 -18.25
C ASP A 491 -1.36 18.71 -17.96
N HIS A 492 -0.70 17.61 -17.55
CA HIS A 492 -1.36 16.39 -17.09
C HIS A 492 -0.57 15.77 -15.94
N VAL A 493 -1.22 15.60 -14.78
CA VAL A 493 -0.62 15.05 -13.56
C VAL A 493 -1.35 13.80 -13.09
N SER A 494 -0.67 12.93 -12.32
CA SER A 494 -1.21 11.62 -11.96
C SER A 494 -2.09 11.61 -10.72
N MET A 495 -1.91 12.56 -9.79
CA MET A 495 -2.50 12.54 -8.44
C MET A 495 -2.19 11.27 -7.63
N GLY A 496 -1.17 10.49 -8.03
CA GLY A 496 -0.85 9.20 -7.45
C GLY A 496 -0.48 9.22 -5.97
N ALA A 497 0.09 10.32 -5.49
CA ALA A 497 0.38 10.50 -4.07
C ALA A 497 -0.89 10.55 -3.21
N ASN A 498 -1.98 11.13 -3.69
CA ASN A 498 -3.26 11.13 -3.00
C ASN A 498 -3.93 9.75 -3.01
N GLU A 499 -3.80 9.00 -4.12
CA GLU A 499 -4.30 7.62 -4.17
C GLU A 499 -3.63 6.76 -3.11
N ALA A 500 -2.31 6.71 -3.11
CA ALA A 500 -1.54 5.88 -2.20
C ALA A 500 -1.74 6.28 -0.72
N ARG A 501 -1.83 7.59 -0.43
CA ARG A 501 -2.02 8.10 0.93
C ARG A 501 -3.34 7.64 1.56
N HIS A 502 -4.41 7.57 0.78
CA HIS A 502 -5.73 7.19 1.29
C HIS A 502 -5.84 5.69 1.62
N GLU A 503 -4.85 4.89 1.27
CA GLU A 503 -4.82 3.45 1.58
C GLU A 503 -4.10 3.14 2.89
N LEU A 504 -3.25 4.07 3.38
CA LEU A 504 -2.64 3.93 4.70
C LEU A 504 -3.67 4.24 5.79
N PRO A 505 -3.70 3.48 6.89
CA PRO A 505 -4.44 3.89 8.07
C PRO A 505 -3.93 5.25 8.54
N GLU A 506 -4.84 6.16 8.88
CA GLU A 506 -4.48 7.42 9.52
C GLU A 506 -3.81 7.07 10.86
N GLY A 507 -2.54 7.43 10.99
CA GLY A 507 -1.57 7.03 11.96
C GLY A 507 -2.07 6.62 13.34
N GLY A 508 -1.79 5.40 13.69
CA GLY A 508 -1.62 4.92 15.04
C GLY A 508 -2.89 4.84 15.88
N ASP A 509 -3.69 3.79 15.65
CA ASP A 509 -4.37 3.07 16.76
C ASP A 509 -4.51 1.60 16.36
#